data_26df4429a1302e15cef4c83bbdf65709
#
_entry.id   26df4429a1302e15cef4c83bbdf65709
#
_cell.length_a   1.000
_cell.length_b   1.000
_cell.length_c   1.000
_cell.angle_alpha   90.00
_cell.angle_beta   90.00
_cell.angle_gamma   90.00
#
_symmetry.space_group_name_H-M   'P 1'
#
loop_
_entity.id
_entity.type
_entity.pdbx_description
1 polymer ?
#
loop_
_entity_poly.entity_id
_entity_poly.type
_entity_poly.pdbx_seq_one_letter_code
_entity_poly.pdbx_strand_id
1 'polypeptide(L)'
;GMFDGYDRSKGSSAEIAKVLRLPVVLVVSAKAAAYSLAAMIKGYVDFDPQVEVAGVIFNQVGGDRHEEMLREICEDLNILCCGCLRKYDVLKEESRHLGLDFSRKEKGSITQTMMKELERQLDIELLLEMTRRSVDVPDKLERRKRVLTNMNIWIARNKESFSFIYAEHLEWLNGLGKVTYFDPEDNSVVLPDDVDILYLPGGYPENRARQLSAATNVMNSIKDYIERGGYTLA
;
A
#
# COMPACT_ATOMS: atom_id res chain seq x y z
N GLY A 1 2.11 7.19 9.67
CA GLY A 1 2.33 6.16 10.72
C GLY A 1 1.04 5.54 11.20
N MET A 2 1.13 4.68 12.20
CA MET A 2 -0.02 3.89 12.68
C MET A 2 -1.22 4.75 13.14
N PHE A 3 -0.96 5.87 13.76
CA PHE A 3 -1.97 6.80 14.29
C PHE A 3 -2.17 8.05 13.42
N ASP A 4 -1.51 8.12 12.26
CA ASP A 4 -1.63 9.28 11.38
C ASP A 4 -2.81 9.08 10.42
N GLY A 5 -3.82 9.91 10.57
CA GLY A 5 -5.01 9.96 9.73
C GLY A 5 -5.22 11.36 9.13
N TYR A 6 -6.35 11.58 8.47
CA TYR A 6 -6.69 12.88 7.90
C TYR A 6 -7.11 13.93 8.94
N ASP A 7 -7.59 13.48 10.11
CA ASP A 7 -7.90 14.31 11.28
C ASP A 7 -7.43 13.54 12.52
N ARG A 8 -6.19 13.78 12.95
CA ARG A 8 -5.50 13.01 13.99
C ARG A 8 -5.50 11.51 13.64
N SER A 9 -6.14 10.64 14.44
CA SER A 9 -6.19 9.21 14.18
C SER A 9 -7.34 8.76 13.27
N LYS A 10 -8.24 9.66 12.84
CA LYS A 10 -9.34 9.29 11.93
C LYS A 10 -8.82 8.92 10.54
N GLY A 11 -9.25 7.76 10.03
CA GLY A 11 -8.76 7.19 8.77
C GLY A 11 -7.37 6.57 8.88
N SER A 12 -6.82 6.44 10.11
CA SER A 12 -5.53 5.80 10.34
C SER A 12 -5.62 4.27 10.33
N SER A 13 -4.46 3.61 10.25
CA SER A 13 -4.37 2.15 10.40
C SER A 13 -4.89 1.67 11.75
N ALA A 14 -4.71 2.46 12.81
CA ALA A 14 -5.23 2.16 14.14
C ALA A 14 -6.77 2.15 14.16
N GLU A 15 -7.42 3.11 13.48
CA GLU A 15 -8.88 3.12 13.38
C GLU A 15 -9.42 1.91 12.63
N ILE A 16 -8.79 1.55 11.51
CA ILE A 16 -9.14 0.35 10.74
C ILE A 16 -9.00 -0.90 11.60
N ALA A 17 -7.90 -1.04 12.34
CA ALA A 17 -7.67 -2.17 13.23
C ALA A 17 -8.78 -2.28 14.29
N LYS A 18 -9.23 -1.14 14.88
CA LYS A 18 -10.35 -1.11 15.85
C LYS A 18 -11.67 -1.50 15.22
N VAL A 19 -12.01 -0.91 14.07
CA VAL A 19 -13.29 -1.18 13.38
C VAL A 19 -13.41 -2.65 12.99
N LEU A 20 -12.32 -3.23 12.49
CA LEU A 20 -12.24 -4.63 12.06
C LEU A 20 -11.90 -5.58 13.21
N ARG A 21 -11.58 -5.06 14.41
CA ARG A 21 -11.13 -5.82 15.60
C ARG A 21 -9.94 -6.72 15.26
N LEU A 22 -8.95 -6.17 14.57
CA LEU A 22 -7.75 -6.90 14.15
C LEU A 22 -6.61 -6.66 15.14
N PRO A 23 -5.83 -7.72 15.50
CA PRO A 23 -4.58 -7.54 16.20
C PRO A 23 -3.57 -6.84 15.30
N VAL A 24 -2.71 -6.04 15.89
CA VAL A 24 -1.67 -5.29 15.19
C VAL A 24 -0.31 -5.91 15.50
N VAL A 25 0.47 -6.19 14.45
CA VAL A 25 1.89 -6.50 14.58
C VAL A 25 2.68 -5.27 14.17
N LEU A 26 3.47 -4.72 15.10
CA LEU A 26 4.31 -3.57 14.81
C LEU A 26 5.57 -4.01 14.07
N VAL A 27 5.86 -3.38 12.93
CA VAL A 27 7.17 -3.52 12.26
C VAL A 27 8.03 -2.33 12.63
N VAL A 28 9.07 -2.57 13.43
CA VAL A 28 9.89 -1.53 14.03
C VAL A 28 11.30 -1.54 13.42
N SER A 29 11.78 -0.38 12.96
CA SER A 29 13.15 -0.26 12.50
C SER A 29 14.12 -0.30 13.69
N ALA A 30 14.98 -1.31 13.73
CA ALA A 30 16.05 -1.45 14.71
C ALA A 30 17.38 -0.83 14.26
N LYS A 31 17.39 -0.07 13.15
CA LYS A 31 18.60 0.56 12.63
C LYS A 31 19.18 1.54 13.64
N ALA A 32 20.41 1.25 14.10
CA ALA A 32 21.16 2.06 15.07
C ALA A 32 20.37 2.37 16.36
N ALA A 33 19.46 1.50 16.76
CA ALA A 33 18.68 1.60 17.99
C ALA A 33 18.73 0.28 18.75
N ALA A 34 18.67 0.35 20.06
CA ALA A 34 18.69 -0.77 20.98
C ALA A 34 17.56 -0.62 22.01
N TYR A 35 17.86 -0.64 23.30
CA TYR A 35 16.86 -0.63 24.37
C TYR A 35 15.90 0.59 24.36
N SER A 36 16.27 1.70 23.71
CA SER A 36 15.36 2.85 23.51
C SER A 36 14.08 2.48 22.72
N LEU A 37 14.12 1.38 21.96
CA LEU A 37 12.93 0.88 21.26
C LEU A 37 11.86 0.40 22.25
N ALA A 38 12.23 -0.02 23.47
CA ALA A 38 11.27 -0.37 24.50
C ALA A 38 10.31 0.79 24.81
N ALA A 39 10.84 2.01 24.95
CA ALA A 39 10.02 3.20 25.21
C ALA A 39 9.08 3.51 24.03
N MET A 40 9.58 3.37 22.79
CA MET A 40 8.79 3.58 21.58
C MET A 40 7.66 2.55 21.45
N ILE A 41 7.97 1.26 21.61
CA ILE A 41 6.99 0.17 21.55
C ILE A 41 5.96 0.35 22.65
N LYS A 42 6.40 0.61 23.89
CA LYS A 42 5.53 0.89 25.02
C LYS A 42 4.57 2.05 24.72
N GLY A 43 5.09 3.11 24.09
CA GLY A 43 4.27 4.23 23.64
C GLY A 43 3.16 3.81 22.68
N TYR A 44 3.45 2.96 21.69
CA TYR A 44 2.45 2.43 20.77
C TYR A 44 1.41 1.55 21.47
N VAL A 45 1.84 0.73 22.42
CA VAL A 45 0.95 -0.17 23.18
C VAL A 45 -0.03 0.61 24.07
N ASP A 46 0.48 1.64 24.75
CA ASP A 46 -0.30 2.37 25.76
C ASP A 46 -1.10 3.55 25.19
N PHE A 47 -0.76 4.02 23.99
CA PHE A 47 -1.36 5.24 23.44
C PHE A 47 -2.86 5.13 23.19
N ASP A 48 -3.33 3.98 22.72
CA ASP A 48 -4.76 3.72 22.54
C ASP A 48 -5.08 2.30 23.01
N PRO A 49 -5.68 2.14 24.21
CA PRO A 49 -6.01 0.83 24.77
C PRO A 49 -7.01 0.00 23.95
N GLN A 50 -7.69 0.62 22.97
CA GLN A 50 -8.62 -0.07 22.08
C GLN A 50 -7.90 -0.74 20.90
N VAL A 51 -6.60 -0.45 20.72
CA VAL A 51 -5.77 -1.07 19.68
C VAL A 51 -4.97 -2.20 20.32
N GLU A 52 -5.26 -3.43 19.91
CA GLU A 52 -4.54 -4.62 20.38
C GLU A 52 -3.21 -4.74 19.64
N VAL A 53 -2.11 -4.31 20.26
CA VAL A 53 -0.76 -4.58 19.75
C VAL A 53 -0.33 -5.96 20.23
N ALA A 54 -0.43 -6.95 19.35
CA ALA A 54 -0.24 -8.36 19.68
C ALA A 54 1.21 -8.83 19.55
N GLY A 55 2.04 -8.14 18.77
CA GLY A 55 3.44 -8.53 18.60
C GLY A 55 4.28 -7.50 17.86
N VAL A 56 5.58 -7.78 17.79
CA VAL A 56 6.57 -6.91 17.15
C VAL A 56 7.47 -7.72 16.22
N ILE A 57 7.77 -7.15 15.07
CA ILE A 57 8.84 -7.58 14.16
C ILE A 57 9.89 -6.48 14.13
N PHE A 58 11.13 -6.81 14.47
CA PHE A 58 12.25 -5.89 14.33
C PHE A 58 12.86 -5.99 12.94
N ASN A 59 12.99 -4.87 12.25
CA ASN A 59 13.57 -4.80 10.91
C ASN A 59 14.94 -4.10 10.97
N GLN A 60 15.87 -4.47 10.08
CA GLN A 60 17.22 -3.93 9.97
C GLN A 60 18.10 -4.25 11.19
N VAL A 61 17.96 -5.45 11.74
CA VAL A 61 18.76 -5.95 12.86
C VAL A 61 20.23 -6.12 12.47
N GLY A 62 21.14 -5.64 13.31
CA GLY A 62 22.56 -5.54 12.96
C GLY A 62 23.38 -6.83 13.17
N GLY A 63 22.95 -7.75 14.03
CA GLY A 63 23.70 -8.97 14.36
C GLY A 63 23.09 -9.72 15.55
N ASP A 64 23.69 -10.87 15.94
CA ASP A 64 23.11 -11.77 16.95
C ASP A 64 22.94 -11.09 18.31
N ARG A 65 23.99 -10.43 18.80
CA ARG A 65 23.91 -9.67 20.06
C ARG A 65 22.84 -8.59 20.04
N HIS A 66 22.65 -7.95 18.89
CA HIS A 66 21.58 -6.95 18.74
C HIS A 66 20.21 -7.60 18.78
N GLU A 67 20.06 -8.75 18.16
CA GLU A 67 18.83 -9.54 18.23
C GLU A 67 18.49 -9.96 19.65
N GLU A 68 19.46 -10.46 20.42
CA GLU A 68 19.27 -10.81 21.83
C GLU A 68 18.69 -9.64 22.63
N MET A 69 19.32 -8.45 22.52
CA MET A 69 18.83 -7.23 23.18
C MET A 69 17.41 -6.83 22.76
N LEU A 70 17.04 -7.07 21.50
CA LEU A 70 15.69 -6.75 21.01
C LEU A 70 14.66 -7.74 21.51
N ARG A 71 15.02 -9.01 21.68
CA ARG A 71 14.14 -10.03 22.26
C ARG A 71 13.90 -9.77 23.75
N GLU A 72 14.93 -9.35 24.49
CA GLU A 72 14.81 -8.93 25.90
C GLU A 72 13.77 -7.78 26.05
N ILE A 73 13.73 -6.82 25.11
CA ILE A 73 12.69 -5.77 25.11
C ILE A 73 11.29 -6.37 25.08
N CYS A 74 11.06 -7.37 24.25
CA CYS A 74 9.75 -8.02 24.15
C CYS A 74 9.39 -8.76 25.44
N GLU A 75 10.34 -9.39 26.09
CA GLU A 75 10.16 -10.03 27.40
C GLU A 75 9.81 -9.00 28.48
N ASP A 76 10.57 -7.90 28.57
CA ASP A 76 10.34 -6.81 29.52
C ASP A 76 8.97 -6.15 29.36
N LEU A 77 8.50 -6.04 28.14
CA LEU A 77 7.20 -5.44 27.80
C LEU A 77 6.05 -6.45 27.81
N ASN A 78 6.34 -7.73 27.99
CA ASN A 78 5.38 -8.83 27.89
C ASN A 78 4.61 -8.80 26.56
N ILE A 79 5.33 -8.63 25.43
CA ILE A 79 4.80 -8.60 24.08
C ILE A 79 5.49 -9.67 23.21
N LEU A 80 4.77 -10.26 22.25
CA LEU A 80 5.34 -11.31 21.42
C LEU A 80 6.37 -10.76 20.42
N CYS A 81 7.54 -11.41 20.35
CA CYS A 81 8.53 -11.16 19.31
C CYS A 81 8.24 -12.07 18.11
N CYS A 82 7.66 -11.53 17.07
CA CYS A 82 7.30 -12.27 15.85
C CYS A 82 8.46 -12.42 14.85
N GLY A 83 9.60 -11.79 15.14
CA GLY A 83 10.81 -11.96 14.34
C GLY A 83 11.79 -10.81 14.37
N CYS A 84 12.99 -11.11 13.87
CA CYS A 84 14.13 -10.19 13.83
C CYS A 84 14.79 -10.26 12.44
N LEU A 85 14.36 -9.40 11.53
CA LEU A 85 14.84 -9.36 10.15
C LEU A 85 16.18 -8.66 10.04
N ARG A 86 17.17 -9.31 9.47
CA ARG A 86 18.47 -8.74 9.14
C ARG A 86 18.36 -7.72 8.01
N LYS A 87 19.37 -6.88 7.91
CA LYS A 87 19.46 -5.95 6.79
C LYS A 87 19.92 -6.68 5.52
N TYR A 88 19.10 -6.62 4.48
CA TYR A 88 19.42 -7.12 3.14
C TYR A 88 19.37 -5.99 2.13
N ASP A 89 20.50 -5.73 1.46
CA ASP A 89 20.58 -4.63 0.47
C ASP A 89 19.67 -4.88 -0.74
N VAL A 90 19.39 -6.14 -1.08
CA VAL A 90 18.48 -6.51 -2.16
C VAL A 90 17.02 -6.17 -1.84
N LEU A 91 16.64 -6.14 -0.54
CA LEU A 91 15.29 -5.76 -0.08
C LEU A 91 15.18 -4.26 0.20
N LYS A 92 16.26 -3.50 -0.05
CA LYS A 92 16.23 -2.06 0.19
C LYS A 92 15.42 -1.37 -0.89
N GLU A 93 14.25 -0.91 -0.52
CA GLU A 93 13.46 0.02 -1.33
C GLU A 93 13.74 1.46 -0.92
N GLU A 94 13.79 2.36 -1.92
CA GLU A 94 13.90 3.78 -1.65
C GLU A 94 12.54 4.30 -1.21
N SER A 95 12.48 4.83 0.01
CA SER A 95 11.30 5.51 0.52
C SER A 95 11.19 6.89 -0.10
N ARG A 96 9.98 7.28 -0.53
CA ARG A 96 9.63 8.63 -0.96
C ARG A 96 8.67 9.28 0.02
N HIS A 97 8.37 10.56 -0.20
CA HIS A 97 7.53 11.36 0.70
C HIS A 97 6.18 10.73 1.07
N LEU A 98 5.60 9.89 0.20
CA LEU A 98 4.30 9.25 0.40
C LEU A 98 4.36 7.72 0.35
N GLY A 99 5.53 7.11 0.43
CA GLY A 99 5.66 5.65 0.45
C GLY A 99 6.72 5.09 -0.50
N LEU A 100 6.50 3.85 -0.96
CA LEU A 100 7.42 3.13 -1.83
C LEU A 100 7.21 3.51 -3.30
N ASP A 101 8.29 3.52 -4.08
CA ASP A 101 8.24 3.72 -5.53
C ASP A 101 8.16 2.39 -6.25
N PHE A 102 6.97 2.02 -6.71
CA PHE A 102 6.73 0.79 -7.46
C PHE A 102 7.02 0.91 -8.97
N SER A 103 7.40 2.11 -9.46
CA SER A 103 7.70 2.33 -10.89
C SER A 103 9.07 1.79 -11.30
N ARG A 104 9.94 1.49 -10.34
CA ARG A 104 11.30 1.03 -10.62
C ARG A 104 11.35 -0.42 -11.10
N LYS A 105 12.17 -0.65 -12.11
CA LYS A 105 12.48 -1.99 -12.63
C LYS A 105 13.02 -2.89 -11.53
N GLU A 106 12.61 -4.15 -11.58
CA GLU A 106 13.00 -5.23 -10.67
C GLU A 106 14.49 -5.16 -10.29
N LYS A 107 14.75 -4.79 -9.04
CA LYS A 107 16.04 -5.11 -8.40
C LYS A 107 16.00 -6.59 -8.11
N GLY A 108 16.95 -7.33 -8.58
CA GLY A 108 17.24 -8.74 -8.42
C GLY A 108 16.15 -9.59 -7.76
N SER A 109 15.76 -10.66 -8.40
CA SER A 109 14.76 -11.57 -7.86
C SER A 109 15.17 -12.08 -6.48
N ILE A 110 14.24 -12.10 -5.52
CA ILE A 110 14.42 -12.77 -4.24
C ILE A 110 14.71 -14.24 -4.54
N THR A 111 15.91 -14.69 -4.19
CA THR A 111 16.32 -16.08 -4.43
C THR A 111 15.62 -17.01 -3.42
N GLN A 112 15.50 -18.30 -3.78
CA GLN A 112 14.98 -19.32 -2.84
C GLN A 112 15.79 -19.37 -1.54
N THR A 113 17.11 -19.12 -1.61
CA THR A 113 17.97 -19.08 -0.43
C THR A 113 17.59 -17.91 0.48
N MET A 114 17.30 -16.74 -0.08
CA MET A 114 16.82 -15.60 0.71
C MET A 114 15.45 -15.85 1.31
N MET A 115 14.53 -16.47 0.58
CA MET A 115 13.21 -16.82 1.12
C MET A 115 13.34 -17.72 2.36
N LYS A 116 14.16 -18.78 2.28
CA LYS A 116 14.44 -19.65 3.43
C LYS A 116 15.08 -18.92 4.61
N GLU A 117 15.92 -17.94 4.33
CA GLU A 117 16.57 -17.15 5.37
C GLU A 117 15.57 -16.20 6.05
N LEU A 118 14.66 -15.58 5.30
CA LEU A 118 13.59 -14.74 5.83
C LEU A 118 12.60 -15.59 6.67
N GLU A 119 12.25 -16.79 6.19
CA GLU A 119 11.41 -17.73 6.93
C GLU A 119 12.01 -18.13 8.29
N ARG A 120 13.34 -18.24 8.40
CA ARG A 120 14.01 -18.55 9.68
C ARG A 120 14.01 -17.37 10.66
N GLN A 121 13.91 -16.14 10.16
CA GLN A 121 13.95 -14.91 10.95
C GLN A 121 12.57 -14.44 11.41
N LEU A 122 11.51 -15.02 10.84
CA LEU A 122 10.12 -14.74 11.21
C LEU A 122 9.50 -15.99 11.84
N ASP A 123 8.77 -15.82 12.91
CA ASP A 123 7.91 -16.87 13.45
C ASP A 123 6.58 -16.90 12.68
N ILE A 124 6.60 -17.59 11.54
CA ILE A 124 5.44 -17.67 10.64
C ILE A 124 4.28 -18.40 11.31
N GLU A 125 4.54 -19.42 12.13
CA GLU A 125 3.50 -20.16 12.83
C GLU A 125 2.78 -19.28 13.85
N LEU A 126 3.53 -18.51 14.63
CA LEU A 126 3.00 -17.53 15.57
C LEU A 126 2.16 -16.47 14.84
N LEU A 127 2.66 -15.91 13.74
CA LEU A 127 1.91 -14.93 12.94
C LEU A 127 0.60 -15.52 12.39
N LEU A 128 0.61 -16.75 11.91
CA LEU A 128 -0.61 -17.42 11.45
C LEU A 128 -1.58 -17.71 12.59
N GLU A 129 -1.08 -18.08 13.77
CA GLU A 129 -1.92 -18.30 14.96
C GLU A 129 -2.61 -17.01 15.41
N MET A 130 -1.88 -15.90 15.45
CA MET A 130 -2.42 -14.58 15.79
C MET A 130 -3.51 -14.11 14.82
N THR A 131 -3.45 -14.55 13.57
CA THR A 131 -4.43 -14.20 12.53
C THR A 131 -5.61 -15.16 12.44
N ARG A 132 -5.57 -16.31 13.14
CA ARG A 132 -6.69 -17.26 13.15
C ARG A 132 -7.90 -16.64 13.82
N ARG A 133 -8.91 -16.34 13.03
CA ARG A 133 -10.23 -15.89 13.49
C ARG A 133 -11.31 -16.64 12.75
N SER A 134 -12.34 -17.07 13.49
CA SER A 134 -13.59 -17.46 12.85
C SER A 134 -14.32 -16.17 12.45
N VAL A 135 -14.31 -15.85 11.18
CA VAL A 135 -15.13 -14.78 10.64
C VAL A 135 -16.34 -15.45 10.01
N ASP A 136 -17.53 -15.09 10.48
CA ASP A 136 -18.75 -15.41 9.75
C ASP A 136 -18.73 -14.61 8.43
N VAL A 137 -18.16 -15.21 7.40
CA VAL A 137 -18.24 -14.64 6.06
C VAL A 137 -19.64 -14.96 5.54
N PRO A 138 -20.46 -13.97 5.23
CA PRO A 138 -21.76 -14.25 4.64
C PRO A 138 -21.58 -15.06 3.36
N ASP A 139 -22.32 -16.16 3.23
CA ASP A 139 -22.25 -17.14 2.12
C ASP A 139 -22.36 -16.51 0.72
N LYS A 140 -22.87 -15.31 0.63
CA LYS A 140 -22.92 -14.52 -0.59
C LYS A 140 -22.70 -13.05 -0.24
N LEU A 141 -21.56 -12.52 -0.58
CA LEU A 141 -21.45 -11.08 -0.83
C LEU A 141 -22.45 -10.79 -1.99
N GLU A 142 -23.51 -10.04 -1.69
CA GLU A 142 -24.39 -9.56 -2.75
C GLU A 142 -23.55 -8.73 -3.73
N ARG A 143 -23.18 -9.36 -4.85
CA ARG A 143 -22.57 -8.62 -5.94
C ARG A 143 -23.62 -7.59 -6.40
N ARG A 144 -23.30 -6.32 -6.24
CA ARG A 144 -24.16 -5.24 -6.77
C ARG A 144 -24.54 -5.61 -8.21
N LYS A 145 -25.85 -5.58 -8.51
CA LYS A 145 -26.34 -5.83 -9.87
C LYS A 145 -25.57 -4.95 -10.84
N ARG A 146 -24.93 -5.57 -11.83
CA ARG A 146 -24.27 -4.84 -12.92
C ARG A 146 -25.33 -3.99 -13.61
N VAL A 147 -25.22 -2.68 -13.53
CA VAL A 147 -25.97 -1.76 -14.37
C VAL A 147 -25.20 -1.69 -15.67
N LEU A 148 -25.63 -2.43 -16.67
CA LEU A 148 -25.06 -2.37 -18.02
C LEU A 148 -25.48 -1.03 -18.64
N THR A 149 -24.61 -0.06 -18.60
CA THR A 149 -24.71 1.17 -19.36
C THR A 149 -23.62 1.09 -20.43
N ASN A 150 -23.91 1.24 -21.69
CA ASN A 150 -22.89 1.15 -22.76
C ASN A 150 -21.93 2.36 -22.77
N MET A 151 -21.37 2.70 -21.61
CA MET A 151 -20.46 3.83 -21.46
C MET A 151 -19.12 3.57 -22.13
N ASN A 152 -18.54 4.61 -22.74
CA ASN A 152 -17.19 4.62 -23.23
C ASN A 152 -16.27 5.27 -22.17
N ILE A 153 -15.44 4.45 -21.51
CA ILE A 153 -14.66 4.84 -20.34
C ILE A 153 -13.18 4.83 -20.70
N TRP A 154 -12.52 5.96 -20.54
CA TRP A 154 -11.08 6.08 -20.78
C TRP A 154 -10.32 6.23 -19.48
N ILE A 155 -9.26 5.43 -19.32
CA ILE A 155 -8.45 5.37 -18.08
C ILE A 155 -6.99 5.64 -18.42
N ALA A 156 -6.43 6.70 -17.84
CA ALA A 156 -5.00 6.95 -17.90
C ALA A 156 -4.24 5.83 -17.15
N ARG A 157 -3.29 5.18 -17.81
CA ARG A 157 -2.53 4.08 -17.20
C ARG A 157 -1.16 3.94 -17.80
N ASN A 158 -0.14 4.08 -16.97
CA ASN A 158 1.21 3.63 -17.26
C ASN A 158 1.91 3.20 -15.95
N LYS A 159 3.09 2.62 -16.04
CA LYS A 159 3.81 2.13 -14.84
C LYS A 159 4.42 3.25 -14.01
N GLU A 160 4.73 4.36 -14.62
CA GLU A 160 5.55 5.42 -14.04
C GLU A 160 4.73 6.51 -13.35
N SER A 161 3.62 6.94 -13.95
CA SER A 161 2.85 8.10 -13.47
C SER A 161 1.44 7.77 -12.99
N PHE A 162 0.71 6.83 -13.65
CA PHE A 162 -0.68 6.50 -13.34
C PHE A 162 -0.84 4.99 -13.09
N SER A 163 -0.29 4.52 -11.96
CA SER A 163 -0.20 3.09 -11.64
C SER A 163 -1.10 2.63 -10.50
N PHE A 164 -1.73 3.56 -9.74
CA PHE A 164 -2.53 3.22 -8.58
C PHE A 164 -4.01 3.08 -8.91
N ILE A 165 -4.39 1.88 -9.37
CA ILE A 165 -5.78 1.54 -9.64
C ILE A 165 -6.15 0.30 -8.84
N TYR A 166 -7.17 0.39 -8.01
CA TYR A 166 -7.71 -0.77 -7.30
C TYR A 166 -8.48 -1.70 -8.25
N ALA A 167 -8.34 -3.00 -8.02
CA ALA A 167 -9.03 -4.02 -8.82
C ALA A 167 -10.56 -3.83 -8.81
N GLU A 168 -11.11 -3.44 -7.65
CA GLU A 168 -12.54 -3.18 -7.46
C GLU A 168 -13.03 -2.01 -8.31
N HIS A 169 -12.21 -0.96 -8.49
CA HIS A 169 -12.54 0.15 -9.38
C HIS A 169 -12.63 -0.32 -10.83
N LEU A 170 -11.69 -1.17 -11.25
CA LEU A 170 -11.68 -1.74 -12.59
C LEU A 170 -12.88 -2.67 -12.82
N GLU A 171 -13.22 -3.52 -11.85
CA GLU A 171 -14.42 -4.37 -11.93
C GLU A 171 -15.68 -3.54 -12.05
N TRP A 172 -15.80 -2.47 -11.28
CA TRP A 172 -16.94 -1.57 -11.32
C TRP A 172 -17.05 -0.86 -12.67
N LEU A 173 -15.97 -0.24 -13.15
CA LEU A 173 -15.92 0.47 -14.43
C LEU A 173 -16.22 -0.47 -15.62
N ASN A 174 -15.63 -1.67 -15.63
CA ASN A 174 -15.94 -2.71 -16.63
C ASN A 174 -17.42 -3.17 -16.57
N GLY A 175 -18.06 -3.01 -15.42
CA GLY A 175 -19.51 -3.26 -15.27
C GLY A 175 -20.39 -2.18 -15.88
N LEU A 176 -19.87 -0.96 -16.08
CA LEU A 176 -20.58 0.17 -16.65
C LEU A 176 -20.48 0.23 -18.18
N GLY A 177 -19.41 -0.29 -18.78
CA GLY A 177 -19.25 -0.19 -20.22
C GLY A 177 -17.89 -0.66 -20.74
N LYS A 178 -17.49 -0.12 -21.88
CA LYS A 178 -16.22 -0.42 -22.52
C LYS A 178 -15.11 0.42 -21.88
N VAL A 179 -14.09 -0.26 -21.34
CA VAL A 179 -12.89 0.39 -20.79
C VAL A 179 -11.76 0.40 -21.83
N THR A 180 -11.21 1.58 -22.06
CA THR A 180 -10.04 1.80 -22.91
C THR A 180 -8.93 2.41 -22.06
N TYR A 181 -7.73 1.83 -22.09
CA TYR A 181 -6.55 2.39 -21.42
C TYR A 181 -5.75 3.22 -22.38
N PHE A 182 -5.18 4.33 -21.91
CA PHE A 182 -4.25 5.14 -22.67
C PHE A 182 -3.05 5.56 -21.82
N ASP A 183 -1.92 5.76 -22.47
CA ASP A 183 -0.74 6.31 -21.81
C ASP A 183 -0.77 7.85 -21.93
N PRO A 184 -0.87 8.60 -20.82
CA PRO A 184 -0.88 10.07 -20.86
C PRO A 184 0.48 10.69 -21.25
N GLU A 185 1.55 9.90 -21.39
CA GLU A 185 2.83 10.34 -21.94
C GLU A 185 2.93 10.11 -23.47
N ASP A 186 1.98 9.39 -24.07
CA ASP A 186 1.93 9.17 -25.52
C ASP A 186 1.24 10.33 -26.23
N ASN A 187 2.06 11.19 -26.87
CA ASN A 187 1.57 12.38 -27.57
C ASN A 187 0.72 12.07 -28.83
N SER A 188 0.63 10.81 -29.25
CA SER A 188 -0.25 10.39 -30.37
C SER A 188 -1.70 10.20 -29.94
N VAL A 189 -1.96 10.10 -28.65
CA VAL A 189 -3.31 9.87 -28.09
C VAL A 189 -4.13 11.15 -28.14
N VAL A 190 -5.36 11.02 -28.61
CA VAL A 190 -6.41 12.06 -28.56
C VAL A 190 -7.69 11.39 -28.03
N LEU A 191 -8.32 11.96 -27.01
CA LEU A 191 -9.57 11.45 -26.49
C LEU A 191 -10.67 11.65 -27.56
N PRO A 192 -11.43 10.60 -27.90
CA PRO A 192 -12.56 10.74 -28.81
C PRO A 192 -13.71 11.55 -28.19
N ASP A 193 -14.57 12.08 -29.02
CA ASP A 193 -15.69 12.93 -28.56
C ASP A 193 -16.77 12.16 -27.79
N ASP A 194 -16.85 10.85 -27.98
CA ASP A 194 -17.82 9.94 -27.36
C ASP A 194 -17.36 9.33 -26.02
N VAL A 195 -16.35 9.92 -25.37
CA VAL A 195 -15.97 9.52 -24.03
C VAL A 195 -17.01 9.97 -23.01
N ASP A 196 -17.57 9.01 -22.28
CA ASP A 196 -18.53 9.28 -21.20
C ASP A 196 -17.84 9.54 -19.87
N ILE A 197 -16.77 8.81 -19.56
CA ILE A 197 -16.01 8.95 -18.31
C ILE A 197 -14.50 8.93 -18.61
N LEU A 198 -13.82 9.94 -18.11
CA LEU A 198 -12.36 9.96 -18.03
C LEU A 198 -11.91 9.66 -16.59
N TYR A 199 -11.06 8.66 -16.41
CA TYR A 199 -10.47 8.36 -15.11
C TYR A 199 -8.96 8.60 -15.13
N LEU A 200 -8.51 9.49 -14.26
CA LEU A 200 -7.10 9.83 -14.01
C LEU A 200 -6.71 9.28 -12.62
N PRO A 201 -6.30 8.02 -12.51
CA PRO A 201 -6.03 7.40 -11.21
C PRO A 201 -4.78 7.96 -10.56
N GLY A 202 -4.58 7.62 -9.29
CA GLY A 202 -3.39 7.98 -8.55
C GLY A 202 -2.10 7.35 -9.10
N GLY A 203 -0.98 7.84 -8.59
CA GLY A 203 0.36 7.39 -8.97
C GLY A 203 1.41 8.42 -8.60
N TYR A 204 2.42 8.56 -9.44
CA TYR A 204 3.52 9.50 -9.26
C TYR A 204 3.68 10.44 -10.47
N PRO A 205 2.66 11.19 -10.88
CA PRO A 205 2.74 12.06 -12.06
C PRO A 205 3.82 13.14 -11.93
N GLU A 206 4.14 13.58 -10.69
CA GLU A 206 5.20 14.56 -10.43
C GLU A 206 6.59 14.07 -10.87
N ASN A 207 6.82 12.76 -10.85
CA ASN A 207 8.10 12.17 -11.30
C ASN A 207 8.27 12.22 -12.81
N ARG A 208 7.18 12.37 -13.53
CA ARG A 208 7.10 12.39 -14.99
C ARG A 208 6.59 13.72 -15.54
N ALA A 209 6.65 14.79 -14.72
CA ALA A 209 6.12 16.10 -15.07
C ALA A 209 6.65 16.63 -16.42
N ARG A 210 7.94 16.38 -16.75
CA ARG A 210 8.53 16.77 -18.02
C ARG A 210 7.93 16.02 -19.21
N GLN A 211 7.75 14.71 -19.07
CA GLN A 211 7.20 13.83 -20.11
C GLN A 211 5.71 14.15 -20.34
N LEU A 212 4.96 14.28 -19.25
CA LEU A 212 3.56 14.67 -19.29
C LEU A 212 3.37 16.04 -19.95
N SER A 213 4.19 17.04 -19.57
CA SER A 213 4.12 18.38 -20.19
C SER A 213 4.56 18.40 -21.66
N ALA A 214 5.42 17.47 -22.07
CA ALA A 214 5.81 17.35 -23.48
C ALA A 214 4.76 16.66 -24.35
N ALA A 215 3.86 15.88 -23.73
CA ALA A 215 2.73 15.20 -24.42
C ALA A 215 1.57 16.18 -24.65
N THR A 216 1.81 17.24 -25.41
CA THR A 216 0.89 18.39 -25.53
C THR A 216 -0.45 18.02 -26.16
N ASN A 217 -0.49 17.08 -27.13
CA ASN A 217 -1.74 16.69 -27.78
C ASN A 217 -2.69 15.99 -26.81
N VAL A 218 -2.19 14.99 -26.07
CA VAL A 218 -3.01 14.28 -25.09
C VAL A 218 -3.43 15.19 -23.94
N MET A 219 -2.53 16.06 -23.45
CA MET A 219 -2.86 17.04 -22.41
C MET A 219 -3.92 18.05 -22.85
N ASN A 220 -3.83 18.57 -24.07
CA ASN A 220 -4.87 19.46 -24.63
C ASN A 220 -6.18 18.70 -24.81
N SER A 221 -6.15 17.48 -25.30
CA SER A 221 -7.34 16.64 -25.47
C SER A 221 -8.06 16.37 -24.13
N ILE A 222 -7.30 16.08 -23.07
CA ILE A 222 -7.84 15.93 -21.70
C ILE A 222 -8.45 17.25 -21.22
N LYS A 223 -7.73 18.38 -21.41
CA LYS A 223 -8.18 19.71 -21.01
C LYS A 223 -9.48 20.07 -21.73
N ASP A 224 -9.54 19.91 -23.04
CA ASP A 224 -10.72 20.19 -23.84
C ASP A 224 -11.92 19.32 -23.42
N TYR A 225 -11.69 18.04 -23.09
CA TYR A 225 -12.72 17.16 -22.56
C TYR A 225 -13.30 17.68 -21.24
N ILE A 226 -12.44 18.09 -20.30
CA ILE A 226 -12.84 18.63 -19.00
C ILE A 226 -13.58 19.95 -19.17
N GLU A 227 -13.06 20.88 -19.98
CA GLU A 227 -13.66 22.19 -20.22
C GLU A 227 -15.03 22.12 -20.89
N ARG A 228 -15.28 21.07 -21.68
CA ARG A 228 -16.61 20.78 -22.27
C ARG A 228 -17.60 20.16 -21.26
N GLY A 229 -17.19 19.97 -19.99
CA GLY A 229 -18.02 19.40 -18.95
C GLY A 229 -18.02 17.87 -18.92
N GLY A 230 -16.99 17.22 -19.47
CA GLY A 230 -16.83 15.78 -19.44
C GLY A 230 -16.66 15.24 -17.99
N TYR A 231 -17.32 14.11 -17.69
CA TYR A 231 -17.22 13.49 -16.37
C TYR A 231 -15.81 12.96 -16.12
N THR A 232 -15.14 13.54 -15.14
CA THR A 232 -13.75 13.19 -14.78
C THR A 232 -13.69 12.69 -13.34
N LEU A 233 -13.04 11.54 -13.15
CA LEU A 233 -12.62 11.00 -11.86
C LEU A 233 -11.11 11.18 -11.73
N ALA A 234 -10.60 11.75 -10.58
CA ALA A 234 -9.19 11.95 -10.33
C ALA A 234 -8.86 11.68 -8.86
#